data_dbed6004077e2f6a6077c622ba8e6b17
#
_entry.id   dbed6004077e2f6a6077c622ba8e6b17
#
_cell.length_a   1.000
_cell.length_b   1.000
_cell.length_c   1.000
_cell.angle_alpha   90.00
_cell.angle_beta   90.00
_cell.angle_gamma   90.00
#
_symmetry.space_group_name_H-M   'P 1'
#
loop_
_entity.id
_entity.type
_entity.pdbx_description
1 polymer ?
#
loop_
_entity_poly.entity_id
_entity_poly.type
_entity_poly.pdbx_seq_one_letter_code
_entity_poly.pdbx_strand_id
1 'polypeptide(L)' 'MKFSEAEKALKAGKKIKLPKWEKAYWYMNQDGELINHFEEGEELPTIALFPRDMIWVTRDDWEIVHE' A
#
# COMPACT_ATOMS: atom_id res chain seq x y z
N MET A 1 0.76 12.46 -0.57
CA MET A 1 1.27 12.50 0.81
C MET A 1 2.49 11.60 0.96
N LYS A 2 3.31 11.88 1.95
CA LYS A 2 4.47 11.05 2.23
C LYS A 2 4.06 9.70 2.79
N PHE A 3 4.96 8.72 2.68
CA PHE A 3 4.65 7.38 3.18
C PHE A 3 4.34 7.36 4.67
N SER A 4 4.98 8.21 5.47
CA SER A 4 4.70 8.28 6.90
C SER A 4 3.23 8.62 7.19
N GLU A 5 2.64 9.46 6.36
CA GLU A 5 1.23 9.80 6.47
C GLU A 5 0.35 8.67 5.94
N ALA A 6 0.78 8.04 4.84
CA ALA A 6 0.08 6.90 4.28
C ALA A 6 0.06 5.73 5.26
N GLU A 7 1.16 5.55 6.00
CA GLU A 7 1.24 4.50 7.02
C GLU A 7 0.20 4.71 8.11
N LYS A 8 -0.02 5.96 8.51
CA LYS A 8 -1.05 6.26 9.51
C LYS A 8 -2.44 5.90 8.98
N ALA A 9 -2.68 6.14 7.69
CA ALA A 9 -3.94 5.76 7.07
C ALA A 9 -4.11 4.24 7.06
N LEU A 10 -3.03 3.50 6.78
CA LEU A 10 -3.05 2.05 6.81
C LEU A 10 -3.42 1.53 8.19
N LYS A 11 -2.84 2.11 9.24
CA LYS A 11 -3.13 1.72 10.62
C LYS A 11 -4.56 2.05 11.02
N ALA A 12 -5.17 3.00 10.34
CA ALA A 12 -6.56 3.37 10.56
C ALA A 12 -7.54 2.49 9.74
N GLY A 13 -7.02 1.50 9.03
CA GLY A 13 -7.83 0.60 8.24
C GLY A 13 -8.12 1.04 6.83
N LYS A 14 -7.40 2.04 6.35
CA LYS A 14 -7.59 2.56 4.99
C LYS A 14 -6.64 1.91 4.01
N LYS A 15 -6.99 1.97 2.74
CA LYS A 15 -6.16 1.48 1.64
C LYS A 15 -5.41 2.66 1.03
N ILE A 16 -4.18 2.41 0.58
CA ILE A 16 -3.37 3.45 -0.07
C ILE A 16 -2.91 2.96 -1.43
N LYS A 17 -2.62 3.90 -2.31
CA LYS A 17 -2.11 3.59 -3.64
C LYS A 17 -1.27 4.75 -4.17
N LEU A 18 -0.52 4.48 -5.22
CA LEU A 18 0.15 5.54 -5.98
C LEU A 18 -0.78 5.97 -7.13
N PRO A 19 -0.64 7.21 -7.63
CA PRO A 19 -1.55 7.72 -8.66
C PRO A 19 -1.64 6.87 -9.92
N LYS A 20 -0.55 6.17 -10.27
CA LYS A 20 -0.50 5.34 -11.47
C LYS A 20 -1.21 4.00 -11.31
N TRP A 21 -1.51 3.62 -10.09
CA TRP A 21 -2.17 2.33 -9.83
C TRP A 21 -3.65 2.50 -10.02
N GLU A 22 -4.24 1.75 -10.96
CA GLU A 22 -5.67 1.84 -11.22
C GLU A 22 -6.49 0.96 -10.28
N LYS A 23 -6.07 -0.29 -10.13
CA LYS A 23 -6.79 -1.25 -9.28
C LYS A 23 -5.91 -1.82 -8.17
N ALA A 24 -4.62 -1.58 -8.24
CA ALA A 24 -3.70 -2.05 -7.20
C ALA A 24 -3.74 -1.10 -6.01
N TYR A 25 -3.55 -1.66 -4.82
CA TYR A 25 -3.48 -0.85 -3.60
C TYR A 25 -2.77 -1.66 -2.52
N TRP A 26 -2.36 -0.96 -1.47
CA TRP A 26 -1.81 -1.60 -0.27
C TRP A 26 -2.81 -1.42 0.87
N TYR A 27 -2.92 -2.43 1.71
CA TYR A 27 -3.73 -2.34 2.93
C TYR A 27 -3.08 -3.18 4.02
N MET A 28 -3.50 -2.94 5.26
CA MET A 28 -2.98 -3.69 6.40
C MET A 28 -4.06 -4.68 6.84
N ASN A 29 -3.68 -5.97 6.97
CA ASN A 29 -4.63 -6.98 7.37
C ASN A 29 -4.83 -7.01 8.89
N GLN A 30 -5.63 -7.95 9.38
CA GLN A 30 -5.95 -8.06 10.80
C GLN A 30 -4.72 -8.38 11.66
N ASP A 31 -3.71 -9.02 11.07
CA ASP A 31 -2.49 -9.39 11.78
C ASP A 31 -1.45 -8.26 11.77
N GLY A 32 -1.79 -7.13 11.18
CA GLY A 32 -0.88 -5.99 11.09
C GLY A 32 0.14 -6.11 9.96
N GLU A 33 -0.06 -7.04 9.04
CA GLU A 33 0.81 -7.20 7.90
C GLU A 33 0.39 -6.29 6.76
N LEU A 34 1.38 -5.69 6.10
CA LEU A 34 1.12 -4.85 4.92
C LEU A 34 0.99 -5.75 3.70
N ILE A 35 -0.16 -5.70 3.06
CA ILE A 35 -0.50 -6.56 1.93
C ILE A 35 -0.57 -5.74 0.65
N ASN A 36 0.04 -6.27 -0.41
CA ASN A 36 -0.08 -5.72 -1.76
C ASN A 36 -1.23 -6.41 -2.47
N HIS A 37 -2.22 -5.63 -2.89
CA HIS A 37 -3.30 -6.13 -3.73
C HIS A 37 -2.99 -5.72 -5.16
N PHE A 38 -2.75 -6.69 -6.03
CA PHE A 38 -2.39 -6.43 -7.43
C PHE A 38 -3.63 -6.22 -8.29
N GLU A 39 -3.42 -5.61 -9.46
CA GLU A 39 -4.52 -5.29 -10.37
C GLU A 39 -5.33 -6.51 -10.80
N GLU A 40 -4.70 -7.69 -10.83
CA GLU A 40 -5.34 -8.93 -11.23
C GLU A 40 -6.06 -9.63 -10.08
N GLY A 41 -6.03 -9.06 -8.89
CA GLY A 41 -6.70 -9.62 -7.73
C GLY A 41 -5.82 -10.45 -6.84
N GLU A 42 -4.57 -10.69 -7.21
CA GLU A 42 -3.64 -11.41 -6.35
C GLU A 42 -3.22 -10.56 -5.16
N GLU A 43 -2.94 -11.22 -4.05
CA GLU A 43 -2.45 -10.54 -2.85
C GLU A 43 -1.22 -11.24 -2.32
N LEU A 44 -0.21 -10.44 -1.99
CA LEU A 44 1.03 -10.95 -1.40
C LEU A 44 1.49 -10.00 -0.30
N PRO A 45 2.07 -10.54 0.80
CA PRO A 45 2.67 -9.68 1.81
C PRO A 45 3.78 -8.83 1.20
N THR A 46 3.87 -7.59 1.59
CA THR A 46 4.90 -6.68 1.08
C THR A 46 6.30 -7.24 1.33
N ILE A 47 6.49 -7.93 2.44
CA ILE A 47 7.79 -8.51 2.78
C ILE A 47 8.24 -9.55 1.75
N ALA A 48 7.30 -10.21 1.07
CA ALA A 48 7.63 -11.18 0.03
C ALA A 48 8.21 -10.52 -1.22
N LEU A 49 7.99 -9.22 -1.37
CA LEU A 49 8.46 -8.45 -2.51
C LEU A 49 9.67 -7.58 -2.17
N PHE A 50 10.12 -7.65 -0.92
CA PHE A 50 11.29 -6.94 -0.44
C PHE A 50 12.55 -7.46 -1.15
N PRO A 51 13.50 -6.61 -1.59
CA PRO A 51 13.55 -5.16 -1.40
C PRO A 51 12.88 -4.35 -2.51
N ARG A 52 12.24 -4.99 -3.47
CA ARG A 52 11.66 -4.29 -4.64
C ARG A 52 10.71 -3.16 -4.23
N ASP A 53 9.88 -3.43 -3.25
CA ASP A 53 8.88 -2.45 -2.83
C ASP A 53 9.44 -1.34 -1.97
N MET A 54 10.70 -1.43 -1.56
CA MET A 54 11.29 -0.37 -0.76
C MET A 54 11.39 0.95 -1.51
N ILE A 55 11.47 0.91 -2.82
CA ILE A 55 11.52 2.14 -3.60
C ILE A 55 10.21 2.94 -3.47
N TRP A 56 9.12 2.24 -3.20
CA TRP A 56 7.82 2.90 -3.09
C TRP A 56 7.67 3.71 -1.80
N VAL A 57 8.36 3.30 -0.72
CA VAL A 57 8.25 4.02 0.55
C VAL A 57 8.94 5.38 0.52
N THR A 58 9.79 5.63 -0.48
CA THR A 58 10.45 6.93 -0.63
C THR A 58 9.61 7.92 -1.42
N ARG A 59 8.50 7.48 -1.99
CA ARG A 59 7.63 8.35 -2.77
C ARG A 59 6.79 9.22 -1.86
N ASP A 60 6.41 10.38 -2.37
CA ASP A 60 5.62 11.34 -1.61
C ASP A 60 4.27 11.64 -2.27
N ASP A 61 3.89 10.81 -3.26
CA ASP A 61 2.64 10.99 -3.98
C ASP A 61 1.59 9.93 -3.62
N TRP A 62 1.69 9.33 -2.46
CA TRP A 62 0.70 8.36 -1.99
C TRP A 62 -0.69 8.98 -1.87
N GLU A 63 -1.69 8.19 -2.15
CA GLU A 63 -3.09 8.59 -2.06
C GLU A 63 -3.88 7.58 -1.25
N ILE A 64 -4.94 8.05 -0.59
CA ILE A 64 -5.88 7.16 0.10
C ILE A 64 -6.93 6.72 -0.92
N VAL A 65 -7.23 5.43 -0.95
CA VAL A 65 -8.27 4.90 -1.83
C VAL A 65 -9.62 5.21 -1.20
N HIS A 66 -10.43 5.94 -1.92
CA HIS A 66 -11.80 6.26 -1.50
C HIS A 66 -12.76 5.33 -2.25
N GLU A 67 -13.46 4.50 -1.52
CA GLU A 67 -14.45 3.60 -2.10
C GLU A 67 -15.86 4.04 -1.78
#